data_db7674315fed8aff17a45bf5bde5ce1d
#
_entry.id   db7674315fed8aff17a45bf5bde5ce1d
#
_cell.length_a   1.000
_cell.length_b   1.000
_cell.length_c   1.000
_cell.angle_alpha   90.00
_cell.angle_beta   90.00
_cell.angle_gamma   90.00
#
_symmetry.space_group_name_H-M   'P 1'
#
loop_
_entity.id
_entity.type
_entity.pdbx_description
1 polymer ?
#
loop_
_entity_poly.entity_id
_entity_poly.type
_entity_poly.pdbx_seq_one_letter_code
_entity_poly.pdbx_strand_id
1 'polypeptide(L)'
;AIHRQTLQALQQAQPTGHWVLKSPNHLWCLPALLEAYPDARIIWTHRDPAKVLPSLASLNCAMQMQFTRQLEPERVGNYWADKIERAITRAALFDSERQPGWCYHLQYKEFIADPASALATIYANFDVPMTELHAQRISAWLSQRPQHADGVHAYDPADFGWSNGSLQQRFSQYQQRYAVPIEG
;
A
#
# COMPACT_ATOMS: atom_id res chain seq x y z
N ALA A 1 13.21 -6.11 -17.09
CA ALA A 1 13.83 -7.38 -17.50
C ALA A 1 13.81 -8.40 -16.35
N ILE A 2 14.54 -8.20 -15.24
CA ILE A 2 14.69 -9.20 -14.14
C ILE A 2 13.33 -9.61 -13.54
N HIS A 3 12.48 -8.66 -13.17
CA HIS A 3 11.16 -8.94 -12.56
C HIS A 3 10.32 -9.89 -13.42
N ARG A 4 10.26 -9.65 -14.73
CA ARG A 4 9.53 -10.53 -15.67
C ARG A 4 10.13 -11.94 -15.73
N GLN A 5 11.45 -12.04 -15.79
CA GLN A 5 12.16 -13.34 -15.79
C GLN A 5 11.92 -14.11 -14.49
N THR A 6 11.89 -13.41 -13.34
CA THR A 6 11.58 -14.03 -12.05
C THR A 6 10.15 -14.61 -12.04
N LEU A 7 9.16 -13.85 -12.51
CA LEU A 7 7.78 -14.35 -12.58
C LEU A 7 7.66 -15.53 -13.55
N GLN A 8 8.33 -15.48 -14.71
CA GLN A 8 8.37 -16.58 -15.66
C GLN A 8 8.97 -17.85 -15.07
N ALA A 9 10.08 -17.73 -14.33
CA ALA A 9 10.70 -18.87 -13.65
C ALA A 9 9.80 -19.47 -12.57
N LEU A 10 9.16 -18.61 -11.75
CA LEU A 10 8.20 -19.08 -10.74
C LEU A 10 6.96 -19.74 -11.37
N GLN A 11 6.49 -19.23 -12.49
CA GLN A 11 5.33 -19.79 -13.19
C GLN A 11 5.60 -21.17 -13.80
N GLN A 12 6.85 -21.45 -14.16
CA GLN A 12 7.23 -22.82 -14.60
C GLN A 12 7.10 -23.84 -13.48
N ALA A 13 7.45 -23.45 -12.24
CA ALA A 13 7.33 -24.34 -11.08
C ALA A 13 5.89 -24.46 -10.56
N GLN A 14 5.11 -23.39 -10.67
CA GLN A 14 3.71 -23.34 -10.21
C GLN A 14 2.86 -22.60 -11.25
N PRO A 15 2.30 -23.30 -12.24
CA PRO A 15 1.43 -22.67 -13.23
C PRO A 15 0.24 -21.98 -12.56
N THR A 16 0.05 -20.69 -12.84
CA THR A 16 -1.05 -19.90 -12.32
C THR A 16 -1.68 -19.08 -13.45
N GLY A 17 -2.98 -18.85 -13.38
CA GLY A 17 -3.68 -18.00 -14.33
C GLY A 17 -3.44 -16.51 -14.09
N HIS A 18 -3.17 -16.12 -12.84
CA HIS A 18 -3.00 -14.71 -12.44
C HIS A 18 -1.91 -14.58 -11.38
N TRP A 19 -1.16 -13.49 -11.46
CA TRP A 19 -0.25 -13.04 -10.42
C TRP A 19 -0.91 -11.93 -9.60
N VAL A 20 -0.93 -12.08 -8.28
CA VAL A 20 -1.26 -10.98 -7.37
C VAL A 20 0.03 -10.53 -6.71
N LEU A 21 0.47 -9.33 -7.05
CA LEU A 21 1.73 -8.77 -6.59
C LEU A 21 1.48 -7.59 -5.67
N LYS A 22 2.18 -7.53 -4.55
CA LYS A 22 2.11 -6.40 -3.64
C LYS A 22 3.50 -5.88 -3.32
N SER A 23 3.74 -4.61 -3.65
CA SER A 23 4.94 -3.90 -3.21
C SER A 23 4.66 -2.41 -3.08
N PRO A 24 5.02 -1.76 -1.98
CA PRO A 24 4.94 -0.30 -1.87
C PRO A 24 5.84 0.40 -2.90
N ASN A 25 6.89 -0.29 -3.38
CA ASN A 25 7.79 0.26 -4.39
C ASN A 25 7.14 0.42 -5.77
N HIS A 26 6.04 -0.22 -6.07
CA HIS A 26 5.32 -0.03 -7.34
C HIS A 26 4.87 1.41 -7.53
N LEU A 27 4.56 2.13 -6.45
CA LEU A 27 4.18 3.55 -6.50
C LEU A 27 5.25 4.45 -7.14
N TRP A 28 6.53 4.05 -7.05
CA TRP A 28 7.66 4.80 -7.63
C TRP A 28 7.81 4.61 -9.13
N CYS A 29 7.32 3.50 -9.68
CA CYS A 29 7.63 3.05 -11.02
C CYS A 29 6.39 2.67 -11.83
N LEU A 30 5.24 3.31 -11.57
CA LEU A 30 3.99 3.04 -12.28
C LEU A 30 4.14 3.06 -13.81
N PRO A 31 4.83 4.06 -14.43
CA PRO A 31 5.04 4.05 -15.88
C PRO A 31 5.78 2.79 -16.36
N ALA A 32 6.90 2.45 -15.72
CA ALA A 32 7.69 1.28 -16.08
C ALA A 32 6.97 -0.04 -15.79
N LEU A 33 6.13 -0.07 -14.77
CA LEU A 33 5.30 -1.22 -14.45
C LEU A 33 4.28 -1.49 -15.57
N LEU A 34 3.55 -0.45 -16.00
CA LEU A 34 2.56 -0.57 -17.06
C LEU A 34 3.19 -0.76 -18.45
N GLU A 35 4.40 -0.26 -18.68
CA GLU A 35 5.17 -0.60 -19.89
C GLU A 35 5.54 -2.08 -19.91
N ALA A 36 5.97 -2.63 -18.77
CA ALA A 36 6.32 -4.05 -18.66
C ALA A 36 5.12 -4.99 -18.68
N TYR A 37 3.98 -4.54 -18.16
CA TYR A 37 2.73 -5.29 -18.00
C TYR A 37 1.55 -4.40 -18.40
N PRO A 38 1.27 -4.26 -19.71
CA PRO A 38 0.20 -3.38 -20.20
C PRO A 38 -1.20 -3.78 -19.76
N ASP A 39 -1.37 -5.06 -19.42
CA ASP A 39 -2.61 -5.68 -18.94
C ASP A 39 -2.72 -5.70 -17.39
N ALA A 40 -1.76 -5.10 -16.69
CA ALA A 40 -1.80 -5.05 -15.23
C ALA A 40 -2.99 -4.24 -14.72
N ARG A 41 -3.73 -4.84 -13.80
CA ARG A 41 -4.81 -4.20 -13.06
C ARG A 41 -4.23 -3.62 -11.78
N ILE A 42 -4.31 -2.31 -11.63
CA ILE A 42 -3.69 -1.60 -10.51
C ILE A 42 -4.74 -1.35 -9.43
N ILE A 43 -4.38 -1.69 -8.20
CA ILE A 43 -5.15 -1.31 -7.01
C ILE A 43 -4.23 -0.42 -6.17
N TRP A 44 -4.65 0.83 -5.97
CA TRP A 44 -3.92 1.77 -5.13
C TRP A 44 -4.67 1.97 -3.82
N THR A 45 -4.09 1.43 -2.75
CA THR A 45 -4.66 1.55 -1.40
C THR A 45 -4.28 2.89 -0.78
N HIS A 46 -5.29 3.65 -0.36
CA HIS A 46 -5.15 4.96 0.30
C HIS A 46 -5.37 4.82 1.80
N ARG A 47 -4.47 5.40 2.56
CA ARG A 47 -4.57 5.49 4.02
C ARG A 47 -3.96 6.80 4.50
N ASP A 48 -4.38 7.27 5.67
CA ASP A 48 -3.84 8.47 6.32
C ASP A 48 -2.32 8.37 6.49
N PRO A 49 -1.53 9.26 5.85
CA PRO A 49 -0.08 9.27 6.00
C PRO A 49 0.39 9.47 7.44
N ALA A 50 -0.40 10.16 8.28
CA ALA A 50 -0.09 10.34 9.69
C ALA A 50 -0.14 9.04 10.50
N LYS A 51 -0.82 8.00 9.99
CA LYS A 51 -0.79 6.64 10.56
C LYS A 51 0.26 5.75 9.90
N VAL A 52 0.48 5.93 8.60
CA VAL A 52 1.41 5.09 7.84
C VAL A 52 2.87 5.43 8.14
N LEU A 53 3.21 6.72 8.16
CA LEU A 53 4.61 7.15 8.28
C LEU A 53 5.27 6.79 9.60
N PRO A 54 4.64 7.01 10.78
CA PRO A 54 5.25 6.60 12.05
C PRO A 54 5.47 5.08 12.13
N SER A 55 4.52 4.29 11.63
CA SER A 55 4.66 2.84 11.54
C SER A 55 5.83 2.42 10.64
N LEU A 56 5.96 3.06 9.48
CA LEU A 56 7.04 2.81 8.54
C LEU A 56 8.41 3.22 9.11
N ALA A 57 8.49 4.37 9.77
CA ALA A 57 9.70 4.87 10.40
C ALA A 57 10.15 3.93 11.53
N SER A 58 9.22 3.52 12.40
CA SER A 58 9.48 2.59 13.49
C SER A 58 10.01 1.25 12.98
N LEU A 59 9.38 0.66 11.95
CA LEU A 59 9.86 -0.57 11.32
C LEU A 59 11.28 -0.41 10.77
N ASN A 60 11.55 0.71 10.09
CA ASN A 60 12.88 0.95 9.52
C ASN A 60 13.95 1.18 10.61
N CYS A 61 13.60 1.84 11.70
CA CYS A 61 14.49 1.96 12.85
C CYS A 61 14.82 0.59 13.43
N ALA A 62 13.83 -0.25 13.66
CA ALA A 62 14.03 -1.61 14.17
C ALA A 62 14.91 -2.48 13.26
N MET A 63 14.74 -2.35 11.94
CA MET A 63 15.60 -3.05 10.97
C MET A 63 17.03 -2.51 10.97
N GLN A 64 17.24 -1.20 11.04
CA GLN A 64 18.57 -0.59 11.02
C GLN A 64 19.34 -0.85 12.32
N MET A 65 18.67 -0.93 13.48
CA MET A 65 19.31 -1.25 14.76
C MET A 65 20.02 -2.61 14.77
N GLN A 66 19.70 -3.50 13.85
CA GLN A 66 20.42 -4.77 13.69
C GLN A 66 21.83 -4.57 13.11
N PHE A 67 22.10 -3.43 12.46
CA PHE A 67 23.35 -3.16 11.74
C PHE A 67 24.11 -1.94 12.28
N THR A 68 23.46 -1.08 13.08
CA THR A 68 24.09 0.11 13.67
C THR A 68 23.61 0.36 15.10
N ARG A 69 24.52 0.89 15.93
CA ARG A 69 24.20 1.35 17.30
C ARG A 69 23.91 2.85 17.34
N GLN A 70 24.21 3.56 16.26
CA GLN A 70 23.99 5.02 16.15
C GLN A 70 22.81 5.23 15.19
N LEU A 71 21.62 5.26 15.74
CA LEU A 71 20.40 5.51 15.01
C LEU A 71 19.81 6.84 15.46
N GLU A 72 19.44 7.69 14.50
CA GLU A 72 18.72 8.92 14.69
C GLU A 72 17.29 8.75 14.16
N PRO A 73 16.30 8.43 15.02
CA PRO A 73 14.93 8.14 14.57
C PRO A 73 14.31 9.28 13.77
N GLU A 74 14.53 10.53 14.19
CA GLU A 74 14.06 11.72 13.49
C GLU A 74 14.59 11.78 12.04
N ARG A 75 15.86 11.46 11.82
CA ARG A 75 16.45 11.41 10.49
C ARG A 75 15.84 10.32 9.62
N VAL A 76 15.56 9.17 10.21
CA VAL A 76 14.85 8.06 9.52
C VAL A 76 13.43 8.48 9.16
N GLY A 77 12.72 9.12 10.09
CA GLY A 77 11.38 9.62 9.86
C GLY A 77 11.33 10.63 8.71
N ASN A 78 12.15 11.66 8.77
CA ASN A 78 12.22 12.71 7.75
C ASN A 78 12.58 12.14 6.36
N TYR A 79 13.55 11.22 6.29
CA TYR A 79 13.90 10.54 5.04
C TYR A 79 12.69 9.82 4.43
N TRP A 80 11.92 9.10 5.24
CA TRP A 80 10.76 8.37 4.73
C TRP A 80 9.59 9.29 4.38
N ALA A 81 9.37 10.36 5.14
CA ALA A 81 8.36 11.36 4.82
C ALA A 81 8.63 12.02 3.46
N ASP A 82 9.88 12.47 3.22
CA ASP A 82 10.30 13.04 1.94
C ASP A 82 10.16 12.04 0.79
N LYS A 83 10.53 10.81 1.06
CA LYS A 83 10.47 9.73 0.07
C LYS A 83 9.02 9.43 -0.33
N ILE A 84 8.13 9.24 0.63
CA ILE A 84 6.72 8.93 0.39
C ILE A 84 6.00 10.12 -0.29
N GLU A 85 6.26 11.35 0.15
CA GLU A 85 5.68 12.53 -0.49
C GLU A 85 6.03 12.60 -1.98
N ARG A 86 7.31 12.41 -2.32
CA ARG A 86 7.74 12.36 -3.72
C ARG A 86 7.08 11.23 -4.51
N ALA A 87 6.90 10.05 -3.89
CA ALA A 87 6.22 8.93 -4.53
C ALA A 87 4.76 9.27 -4.85
N ILE A 88 4.04 9.77 -3.85
CA ILE A 88 2.64 10.15 -3.96
C ILE A 88 2.47 11.25 -5.01
N THR A 89 3.31 12.29 -4.97
CA THR A 89 3.25 13.40 -5.93
C THR A 89 3.43 12.91 -7.38
N ARG A 90 4.43 12.05 -7.62
CA ARG A 90 4.66 11.48 -8.96
C ARG A 90 3.51 10.57 -9.39
N ALA A 91 3.03 9.73 -8.49
CA ALA A 91 1.91 8.84 -8.78
C ALA A 91 0.62 9.63 -9.05
N ALA A 92 0.35 10.70 -8.28
CA ALA A 92 -0.81 11.57 -8.49
C ALA A 92 -0.75 12.34 -9.80
N LEU A 93 0.44 12.77 -10.22
CA LEU A 93 0.63 13.38 -11.54
C LEU A 93 0.34 12.35 -12.64
N PHE A 94 0.94 11.17 -12.54
CA PHE A 94 0.71 10.10 -13.51
C PHE A 94 -0.78 9.70 -13.59
N ASP A 95 -1.45 9.62 -12.45
CA ASP A 95 -2.89 9.35 -12.37
C ASP A 95 -3.73 10.42 -13.09
N SER A 96 -3.35 11.71 -12.96
CA SER A 96 -4.08 12.81 -13.62
C SER A 96 -3.99 12.81 -15.14
N GLU A 97 -3.00 12.13 -15.70
CA GLU A 97 -2.77 12.02 -17.14
C GLU A 97 -3.43 10.77 -17.74
N ARG A 98 -4.07 9.95 -16.92
CA ARG A 98 -4.67 8.69 -17.34
C ARG A 98 -6.18 8.79 -17.49
N GLN A 99 -6.73 7.91 -18.33
CA GLN A 99 -8.17 7.74 -18.46
C GLN A 99 -8.75 7.14 -17.18
N PRO A 100 -9.98 7.53 -16.77
CA PRO A 100 -10.67 6.90 -15.65
C PRO A 100 -10.72 5.37 -15.78
N GLY A 101 -10.54 4.66 -14.66
CA GLY A 101 -10.61 3.20 -14.63
C GLY A 101 -9.27 2.47 -14.86
N TRP A 102 -8.17 3.18 -15.13
CA TRP A 102 -6.84 2.56 -15.23
C TRP A 102 -6.35 1.97 -13.90
N CYS A 103 -6.88 2.49 -12.79
CA CYS A 103 -6.53 2.12 -11.43
C CYS A 103 -7.78 2.10 -10.56
N TYR A 104 -7.90 1.11 -9.68
CA TYR A 104 -8.92 1.08 -8.64
C TYR A 104 -8.35 1.72 -7.36
N HIS A 105 -8.96 2.82 -6.91
CA HIS A 105 -8.60 3.52 -5.69
C HIS A 105 -9.35 2.91 -4.51
N LEU A 106 -8.63 2.22 -3.62
CA LEU A 106 -9.17 1.53 -2.47
C LEU A 106 -8.92 2.33 -1.19
N GLN A 107 -9.96 2.73 -0.48
CA GLN A 107 -9.80 3.31 0.85
C GLN A 107 -9.53 2.22 1.89
N TYR A 108 -8.42 2.34 2.61
CA TYR A 108 -8.04 1.36 3.63
C TYR A 108 -9.12 1.18 4.70
N LYS A 109 -9.77 2.27 5.11
CA LYS A 109 -10.86 2.25 6.09
C LYS A 109 -12.04 1.39 5.64
N GLU A 110 -12.43 1.49 4.38
CA GLU A 110 -13.51 0.68 3.79
C GLU A 110 -13.08 -0.80 3.72
N PHE A 111 -11.83 -1.03 3.30
CA PHE A 111 -11.29 -2.38 3.21
C PHE A 111 -11.28 -3.10 4.56
N ILE A 112 -10.87 -2.45 5.65
CA ILE A 112 -10.84 -3.09 6.97
C ILE A 112 -12.22 -3.24 7.60
N ALA A 113 -13.19 -2.39 7.23
CA ALA A 113 -14.56 -2.49 7.73
C ALA A 113 -15.30 -3.73 7.17
N ASP A 114 -15.12 -4.03 5.89
CA ASP A 114 -15.67 -5.23 5.24
C ASP A 114 -14.75 -5.70 4.10
N PRO A 115 -13.72 -6.48 4.42
CA PRO A 115 -12.76 -6.96 3.42
C PRO A 115 -13.40 -7.83 2.33
N ALA A 116 -14.44 -8.59 2.67
CA ALA A 116 -15.09 -9.48 1.72
C ALA A 116 -15.86 -8.68 0.64
N SER A 117 -16.64 -7.69 1.08
CA SER A 117 -17.36 -6.79 0.17
C SER A 117 -16.40 -5.94 -0.67
N ALA A 118 -15.34 -5.40 -0.06
CA ALA A 118 -14.33 -4.64 -0.78
C ALA A 118 -13.65 -5.47 -1.88
N LEU A 119 -13.30 -6.72 -1.60
CA LEU A 119 -12.74 -7.64 -2.60
C LEU A 119 -13.73 -7.95 -3.71
N ALA A 120 -15.00 -8.21 -3.37
CA ALA A 120 -16.04 -8.45 -4.38
C ALA A 120 -16.18 -7.24 -5.33
N THR A 121 -16.15 -6.03 -4.79
CA THR A 121 -16.21 -4.79 -5.58
C THR A 121 -14.99 -4.64 -6.49
N ILE A 122 -13.77 -4.94 -6.00
CA ILE A 122 -12.54 -4.93 -6.81
C ILE A 122 -12.64 -5.93 -7.96
N TYR A 123 -13.09 -7.16 -7.69
CA TYR A 123 -13.26 -8.19 -8.71
C TYR A 123 -14.26 -7.76 -9.79
N ALA A 124 -15.41 -7.21 -9.37
CA ALA A 124 -16.41 -6.68 -10.29
C ALA A 124 -15.88 -5.51 -11.14
N ASN A 125 -15.10 -4.59 -10.55
CA ASN A 125 -14.51 -3.45 -11.26
C ASN A 125 -13.55 -3.88 -12.39
N PHE A 126 -12.92 -5.02 -12.23
CA PHE A 126 -11.98 -5.56 -13.22
C PHE A 126 -12.57 -6.68 -14.09
N ASP A 127 -13.87 -6.89 -14.06
CA ASP A 127 -14.56 -7.98 -14.77
C ASP A 127 -13.94 -9.36 -14.49
N VAL A 128 -13.47 -9.56 -13.25
CA VAL A 128 -12.96 -10.87 -12.80
C VAL A 128 -14.06 -11.59 -12.04
N PRO A 129 -14.46 -12.80 -12.48
CA PRO A 129 -15.48 -13.53 -11.79
C PRO A 129 -15.01 -13.98 -10.40
N MET A 130 -15.79 -13.64 -9.38
CA MET A 130 -15.57 -14.13 -8.02
C MET A 130 -16.46 -15.36 -7.80
N THR A 131 -15.85 -16.54 -7.77
CA THR A 131 -16.60 -17.78 -7.54
C THR A 131 -17.03 -17.90 -6.08
N GLU A 132 -18.10 -18.64 -5.81
CA GLU A 132 -18.58 -18.90 -4.45
C GLU A 132 -17.50 -19.57 -3.59
N LEU A 133 -16.76 -20.53 -4.15
CA LEU A 133 -15.63 -21.17 -3.48
C LEU A 133 -14.54 -20.16 -3.08
N HIS A 134 -14.27 -19.16 -3.93
CA HIS A 134 -13.30 -18.13 -3.62
C HIS A 134 -13.80 -17.25 -2.47
N ALA A 135 -15.06 -16.82 -2.50
CA ALA A 135 -15.67 -16.05 -1.42
C ALA A 135 -15.63 -16.80 -0.07
N GLN A 136 -15.95 -18.10 -0.09
CA GLN A 136 -15.86 -18.95 1.10
C GLN A 136 -14.43 -19.04 1.65
N ARG A 137 -13.43 -19.20 0.79
CA ARG A 137 -12.00 -19.22 1.19
C ARG A 137 -11.56 -17.91 1.82
N ILE A 138 -11.97 -16.76 1.27
CA ILE A 138 -11.69 -15.46 1.83
C ILE A 138 -12.30 -15.34 3.24
N SER A 139 -13.58 -15.68 3.40
CA SER A 139 -14.27 -15.64 4.67
C SER A 139 -13.62 -16.56 5.72
N ALA A 140 -13.26 -17.78 5.34
CA ALA A 140 -12.56 -18.71 6.21
C ALA A 140 -11.18 -18.18 6.64
N TRP A 141 -10.43 -17.56 5.72
CA TRP A 141 -9.12 -16.99 6.03
C TRP A 141 -9.24 -15.79 6.99
N LEU A 142 -10.20 -14.91 6.77
CA LEU A 142 -10.47 -13.76 7.64
C LEU A 142 -10.87 -14.18 9.06
N SER A 143 -11.70 -15.22 9.20
CA SER A 143 -12.12 -15.72 10.49
C SER A 143 -10.97 -16.34 11.32
N GLN A 144 -9.97 -16.90 10.65
CA GLN A 144 -8.80 -17.50 11.30
C GLN A 144 -7.70 -16.47 11.64
N ARG A 145 -7.77 -15.26 11.08
CA ARG A 145 -6.77 -14.19 11.26
C ARG A 145 -7.44 -12.87 11.61
N PRO A 146 -7.98 -12.74 12.82
CA PRO A 146 -8.57 -11.48 13.27
C PRO A 146 -7.51 -10.38 13.25
N GLN A 147 -7.97 -9.16 13.05
CA GLN A 147 -7.10 -7.98 13.10
C GLN A 147 -6.38 -7.93 14.45
N HIS A 148 -5.10 -7.60 14.46
CA HIS A 148 -4.25 -7.55 15.65
C HIS A 148 -3.96 -8.92 16.33
N ALA A 149 -4.15 -10.04 15.66
CA ALA A 149 -3.78 -11.35 16.18
C ALA A 149 -2.31 -11.44 16.65
N ASP A 150 -1.42 -10.71 15.97
CA ASP A 150 0.02 -10.66 16.28
C ASP A 150 0.40 -9.49 17.21
N GLY A 151 -0.59 -8.82 17.83
CA GLY A 151 -0.41 -7.68 18.71
C GLY A 151 -0.54 -6.32 18.00
N VAL A 152 -0.51 -5.25 18.80
CA VAL A 152 -0.54 -3.87 18.34
C VAL A 152 0.85 -3.26 18.55
N HIS A 153 1.49 -2.84 17.48
CA HIS A 153 2.75 -2.12 17.56
C HIS A 153 2.48 -0.66 17.95
N ALA A 154 3.03 -0.24 19.09
CA ALA A 154 2.92 1.14 19.56
C ALA A 154 4.13 1.97 19.06
N TYR A 155 3.87 3.14 18.56
CA TYR A 155 4.85 4.14 18.14
C TYR A 155 4.28 5.54 18.36
N ASP A 156 5.15 6.48 18.72
CA ASP A 156 4.78 7.89 18.86
C ASP A 156 5.37 8.69 17.68
N PRO A 157 4.57 9.47 16.96
CA PRO A 157 5.10 10.40 15.94
C PRO A 157 6.20 11.31 16.45
N ALA A 158 6.14 11.71 17.73
CA ALA A 158 7.16 12.56 18.35
C ALA A 158 8.56 11.93 18.38
N ASP A 159 8.66 10.59 18.42
CA ASP A 159 9.95 9.87 18.34
C ASP A 159 10.69 10.15 17.02
N PHE A 160 9.97 10.59 16.00
CA PHE A 160 10.48 10.88 14.65
C PHE A 160 10.51 12.38 14.34
N GLY A 161 10.36 13.24 15.35
CA GLY A 161 10.36 14.69 15.22
C GLY A 161 9.08 15.28 14.62
N TRP A 162 7.97 14.54 14.61
CA TRP A 162 6.70 15.01 14.07
C TRP A 162 5.74 15.47 15.18
N SER A 163 5.23 16.68 15.07
CA SER A 163 4.16 17.17 15.91
C SER A 163 2.79 16.74 15.42
N ASN A 164 1.80 16.77 16.32
CA ASN A 164 0.40 16.54 15.94
C ASN A 164 -0.01 17.52 14.84
N GLY A 165 -0.48 17.01 13.74
CA GLY A 165 -0.93 17.80 12.61
C GLY A 165 0.14 18.14 11.55
N SER A 166 1.45 18.00 11.84
CA SER A 166 2.51 18.30 10.87
C SER A 166 2.43 17.40 9.62
N LEU A 167 2.15 16.11 9.80
CA LEU A 167 1.98 15.16 8.71
C LEU A 167 0.66 15.39 7.94
N GLN A 168 -0.44 15.72 8.64
CA GLN A 168 -1.70 16.07 7.99
C GLN A 168 -1.55 17.30 7.10
N GLN A 169 -0.87 18.33 7.60
CA GLN A 169 -0.60 19.53 6.81
C GLN A 169 0.26 19.21 5.58
N ARG A 170 1.33 18.43 5.76
CA ARG A 170 2.25 18.03 4.69
C ARG A 170 1.56 17.25 3.58
N PHE A 171 0.64 16.36 3.92
CA PHE A 171 -0.05 15.48 2.97
C PHE A 171 -1.48 15.93 2.64
N SER A 172 -1.87 17.15 3.02
CA SER A 172 -3.22 17.68 2.84
C SER A 172 -3.74 17.60 1.40
N GLN A 173 -2.91 17.92 0.41
CA GLN A 173 -3.26 17.85 -1.01
C GLN A 173 -3.58 16.41 -1.45
N TYR A 174 -2.80 15.44 -1.00
CA TYR A 174 -3.06 14.03 -1.25
C TYR A 174 -4.38 13.57 -0.62
N GLN A 175 -4.59 13.93 0.65
CA GLN A 175 -5.82 13.59 1.38
C GLN A 175 -7.06 14.20 0.72
N GLN A 176 -6.98 15.45 0.29
CA GLN A 176 -8.08 16.12 -0.44
C GLN A 176 -8.33 15.47 -1.81
N ARG A 177 -7.27 15.22 -2.59
CA ARG A 177 -7.40 14.66 -3.92
C ARG A 177 -8.07 13.29 -3.93
N TYR A 178 -7.71 12.43 -3.02
CA TYR A 178 -8.18 11.04 -2.96
C TYR A 178 -9.22 10.81 -1.85
N ALA A 179 -9.75 11.87 -1.25
CA ALA A 179 -10.72 11.80 -0.16
C ALA A 179 -10.27 10.87 0.99
N VAL A 180 -8.97 10.88 1.31
CA VAL A 180 -8.40 10.03 2.37
C VAL A 180 -8.81 10.56 3.74
N PRO A 181 -9.55 9.80 4.54
CA PRO A 181 -9.99 10.26 5.84
C PRO A 181 -8.83 10.41 6.82
N ILE A 182 -8.90 11.42 7.68
CA ILE A 182 -8.00 11.55 8.83
C ILE A 182 -8.39 10.48 9.85
N GLU A 183 -7.41 9.66 10.24
CA GLU A 183 -7.61 8.63 11.26
C GLU A 183 -7.24 9.21 12.65
N GLY A 184 -8.19 9.20 13.58
CA GLY A 184 -8.01 9.64 14.97
C GLY A 184 -7.07 8.75 15.79
#